data_ffd9371b57a2742939e9bd914f6df854
#
_entry.id   ffd9371b57a2742939e9bd914f6df854
#
_cell.length_a   1.000
_cell.length_b   1.000
_cell.length_c   1.000
_cell.angle_alpha   90.00
_cell.angle_beta   90.00
_cell.angle_gamma   90.00
#
_symmetry.space_group_name_H-M   'P 1'
#
loop_
_entity.id
_entity.type
_entity.pdbx_description
1 polymer ?
#
loop_
_entity_poly.entity_id
_entity_poly.type
_entity_poly.pdbx_seq_one_letter_code
_entity_poly.pdbx_strand_id
1 'polypeptide(L)'
;KPVRQIFYVSFSGWDHHHQLLKNQAMMLPVLSQGLLSFRNALSDLGLFESVTTFTVSEFGRSLTSNGSGSDHGWGGHQIVMGGGVRGGQVYGRYPKLSPLNPLNIGNGVYVPTTSNDQYFAKLALWLGVPLSKINYVLPNFRAFKSSSKLGDQSFYL
;
A
#
# COMPACT_ATOMS: atom_id res chain seq x y z
N LYS A 1 5.84 -30.00 -1.22
CA LYS A 1 4.84 -28.93 -1.38
C LYS A 1 5.60 -27.61 -1.26
N PRO A 2 5.36 -26.62 -2.11
CA PRO A 2 5.98 -25.31 -1.93
C PRO A 2 5.54 -24.76 -0.58
N VAL A 3 6.50 -24.40 0.24
CA VAL A 3 6.26 -23.70 1.49
C VAL A 3 6.03 -22.24 1.13
N ARG A 4 4.91 -21.67 1.56
CA ARG A 4 4.67 -20.23 1.42
C ARG A 4 5.71 -19.47 2.21
N GLN A 5 6.27 -18.44 1.60
CA GLN A 5 7.36 -17.66 2.17
C GLN A 5 6.98 -16.17 2.13
N ILE A 6 7.41 -15.45 3.16
CA ILE A 6 7.29 -14.00 3.23
C ILE A 6 8.70 -13.45 3.40
N PHE A 7 9.08 -12.53 2.52
CA PHE A 7 10.35 -11.83 2.57
C PHE A 7 10.08 -10.37 2.92
N TYR A 8 10.88 -9.85 3.82
CA TYR A 8 10.82 -8.44 4.21
C TYR A 8 12.09 -7.73 3.76
N VAL A 9 11.92 -6.60 3.07
CA VAL A 9 13.01 -5.73 2.62
C VAL A 9 12.70 -4.33 3.12
N SER A 10 13.66 -3.70 3.79
CA SER A 10 13.54 -2.32 4.27
C SER A 10 14.27 -1.37 3.31
N PHE A 11 13.57 -0.31 2.91
CA PHE A 11 14.13 0.82 2.20
C PHE A 11 13.83 2.08 2.99
N SER A 12 14.76 2.49 3.84
CA SER A 12 14.62 3.61 4.76
C SER A 12 14.90 4.97 4.09
N GLY A 13 14.72 6.04 4.85
CA GLY A 13 15.02 7.41 4.40
C GLY A 13 13.81 8.19 3.87
N TRP A 14 12.59 7.69 4.06
CA TRP A 14 11.36 8.33 3.53
C TRP A 14 10.73 9.37 4.48
N ASP A 15 11.29 9.57 5.64
CA ASP A 15 10.77 10.51 6.64
C ASP A 15 11.20 11.95 6.34
N HIS A 16 10.66 12.52 5.28
CA HIS A 16 11.04 13.81 4.72
C HIS A 16 10.34 14.99 5.39
N HIS A 17 10.73 15.33 6.60
CA HIS A 17 10.31 16.59 7.22
C HIS A 17 10.97 17.82 6.58
N HIS A 18 12.07 17.61 5.84
CA HIS A 18 12.79 18.63 5.09
C HIS A 18 13.10 18.16 3.67
N GLN A 19 13.17 19.09 2.71
CA GLN A 19 13.52 18.84 1.32
C GLN A 19 12.71 17.69 0.66
N LEU A 20 11.44 17.55 1.01
CA LEU A 20 10.59 16.44 0.58
C LEU A 20 10.61 16.24 -0.93
N LEU A 21 10.39 17.29 -1.72
CA LEU A 21 10.33 17.19 -3.19
C LEU A 21 11.66 16.72 -3.77
N LYS A 22 12.78 17.27 -3.28
CA LYS A 22 14.12 16.88 -3.72
C LYS A 22 14.43 15.42 -3.39
N ASN A 23 14.15 15.01 -2.15
CA ASN A 23 14.45 13.66 -1.68
C ASN A 23 13.57 12.62 -2.39
N GLN A 24 12.29 12.89 -2.58
CA GLN A 24 11.41 11.99 -3.33
C GLN A 24 11.81 11.89 -4.81
N ALA A 25 12.21 13.00 -5.43
CA ALA A 25 12.70 12.98 -6.80
C ALA A 25 13.95 12.10 -6.99
N MET A 26 14.77 11.93 -5.94
CA MET A 26 15.92 11.01 -5.97
C MET A 26 15.54 9.57 -5.61
N MET A 27 14.64 9.38 -4.64
CA MET A 27 14.36 8.05 -4.09
C MET A 27 13.32 7.26 -4.88
N LEU A 28 12.31 7.92 -5.45
CA LEU A 28 11.28 7.25 -6.26
C LEU A 28 11.85 6.53 -7.49
N PRO A 29 12.81 7.10 -8.25
CA PRO A 29 13.47 6.37 -9.33
C PRO A 29 14.20 5.12 -8.86
N VAL A 30 14.87 5.17 -7.71
CA VAL A 30 15.57 4.01 -7.13
C VAL A 30 14.58 2.89 -6.79
N LEU A 31 13.47 3.23 -6.13
CA LEU A 31 12.40 2.28 -5.85
C LEU A 31 11.82 1.68 -7.14
N SER A 32 11.50 2.53 -8.11
CA SER A 32 10.94 2.11 -9.40
C SER A 32 11.88 1.16 -10.14
N GLN A 33 13.18 1.49 -10.21
CA GLN A 33 14.18 0.66 -10.85
C GLN A 33 14.36 -0.68 -10.10
N GLY A 34 14.35 -0.66 -8.78
CA GLY A 34 14.42 -1.88 -7.96
C GLY A 34 13.22 -2.80 -8.21
N LEU A 35 12.01 -2.26 -8.23
CA LEU A 35 10.81 -3.03 -8.55
C LEU A 35 10.84 -3.60 -9.96
N LEU A 36 11.28 -2.82 -10.95
CA LEU A 36 11.43 -3.27 -12.35
C LEU A 36 12.45 -4.41 -12.46
N SER A 37 13.61 -4.25 -11.85
CA SER A 37 14.66 -5.26 -11.88
C SER A 37 14.21 -6.56 -11.22
N PHE A 38 13.52 -6.46 -10.09
CA PHE A 38 12.96 -7.62 -9.41
C PHE A 38 11.87 -8.31 -10.24
N ARG A 39 10.95 -7.53 -10.83
CA ARG A 39 9.94 -8.04 -11.76
C ARG A 39 10.57 -8.83 -12.91
N ASN A 40 11.62 -8.29 -13.52
CA ASN A 40 12.31 -8.95 -14.63
C ASN A 40 12.97 -10.25 -14.18
N ALA A 41 13.68 -10.24 -13.05
CA ALA A 41 14.28 -11.45 -12.48
C ALA A 41 13.25 -12.54 -12.18
N LEU A 42 12.08 -12.18 -11.61
CA LEU A 42 10.99 -13.13 -11.39
C LEU A 42 10.44 -13.69 -12.71
N SER A 43 10.37 -12.87 -13.75
CA SER A 43 9.91 -13.32 -15.08
C SER A 43 10.91 -14.29 -15.70
N ASP A 44 12.19 -13.99 -15.65
CA ASP A 44 13.28 -14.85 -16.19
C ASP A 44 13.32 -16.20 -15.47
N LEU A 45 13.01 -16.22 -14.19
CA LEU A 45 12.89 -17.44 -13.37
C LEU A 45 11.56 -18.19 -13.54
N GLY A 46 10.58 -17.62 -14.26
CA GLY A 46 9.23 -18.19 -14.37
C GLY A 46 8.42 -18.14 -13.08
N LEU A 47 8.76 -17.24 -12.15
CA LEU A 47 8.16 -17.14 -10.82
C LEU A 47 7.19 -15.96 -10.66
N PHE A 48 7.05 -15.10 -11.67
CA PHE A 48 6.27 -13.86 -11.55
C PHE A 48 4.81 -14.11 -11.15
N GLU A 49 4.19 -15.18 -11.65
CA GLU A 49 2.81 -15.58 -11.30
C GLU A 49 2.67 -16.09 -9.85
N SER A 50 3.77 -16.50 -9.24
CA SER A 50 3.79 -17.10 -7.90
C SER A 50 4.20 -16.10 -6.80
N VAL A 51 4.56 -14.87 -7.17
CA VAL A 51 5.09 -13.87 -6.25
C VAL A 51 4.23 -12.61 -6.29
N THR A 52 3.80 -12.14 -5.13
CA THR A 52 3.21 -10.82 -4.96
C THR A 52 4.19 -9.94 -4.17
N THR A 53 4.60 -8.84 -4.79
CA THR A 53 5.41 -7.80 -4.17
C THR A 53 4.51 -6.63 -3.79
N PHE A 54 4.65 -6.13 -2.58
CA PHE A 54 3.84 -5.02 -2.10
C PHE A 54 4.63 -4.11 -1.19
N THR A 55 4.27 -2.83 -1.18
CA THR A 55 4.86 -1.85 -0.26
C THR A 55 3.99 -1.66 0.96
N VAL A 56 4.62 -1.27 2.05
CA VAL A 56 3.96 -0.85 3.30
C VAL A 56 4.71 0.34 3.89
N SER A 57 4.03 1.15 4.67
CA SER A 57 4.60 2.27 5.38
C SER A 57 3.89 2.46 6.72
N GLU A 58 4.61 2.96 7.72
CA GLU A 58 4.08 3.23 9.05
C GLU A 58 3.17 4.46 9.07
N PHE A 59 3.40 5.42 8.20
CA PHE A 59 2.64 6.67 8.12
C PHE A 59 2.45 7.13 6.67
N GLY A 60 1.46 7.97 6.46
CA GLY A 60 1.32 8.80 5.27
C GLY A 60 1.85 10.21 5.51
N ARG A 61 1.57 11.14 4.59
CA ARG A 61 1.98 12.52 4.70
C ARG A 61 0.78 13.47 4.78
N SER A 62 0.92 14.49 5.62
CA SER A 62 0.06 15.66 5.56
C SER A 62 0.22 16.36 4.21
N LEU A 63 -0.89 16.83 3.64
CA LEU A 63 -0.86 17.61 2.39
C LEU A 63 -0.57 19.08 2.62
N THR A 64 -0.49 19.52 3.88
CA THR A 64 -0.02 20.86 4.24
C THR A 64 1.48 20.83 4.44
N SER A 65 2.17 21.72 3.76
CA SER A 65 3.62 21.89 3.93
C SER A 65 3.94 22.49 5.31
N ASN A 66 5.00 22.01 5.93
CA ASN A 66 5.61 22.60 7.12
C ASN A 66 6.69 23.67 6.79
N GLY A 67 6.78 24.08 5.51
CA GLY A 67 7.72 25.08 5.01
C GLY A 67 8.88 24.49 4.19
N SER A 68 9.30 23.25 4.41
CA SER A 68 10.37 22.59 3.62
C SER A 68 10.11 21.12 3.33
N GLY A 69 9.10 20.56 3.95
CA GLY A 69 8.67 19.19 3.80
C GLY A 69 7.21 19.03 4.18
N SER A 70 6.86 17.92 4.79
CA SER A 70 5.52 17.61 5.25
C SER A 70 5.61 16.76 6.52
N ASP A 71 4.67 16.96 7.42
CA ASP A 71 4.54 16.17 8.63
C ASP A 71 3.81 14.84 8.37
N HIS A 72 3.77 13.95 9.35
CA HIS A 72 3.08 12.68 9.22
C HIS A 72 1.57 12.88 9.03
N GLY A 73 0.98 11.99 8.27
CA GLY A 73 -0.45 11.88 8.05
C GLY A 73 -0.89 10.41 8.02
N TRP A 74 -2.18 10.17 7.84
CA TRP A 74 -2.74 8.82 7.89
C TRP A 74 -2.90 8.20 6.50
N GLY A 75 -3.08 9.02 5.48
CA GLY A 75 -3.29 8.56 4.11
C GLY A 75 -2.00 8.42 3.32
N GLY A 76 -1.87 7.34 2.57
CA GLY A 76 -0.74 7.10 1.68
C GLY A 76 -1.14 6.19 0.52
N HIS A 77 -0.20 5.94 -0.37
CA HIS A 77 -0.34 5.05 -1.50
C HIS A 77 0.57 3.86 -1.33
N GLN A 78 0.07 2.69 -1.68
CA GLN A 78 0.85 1.47 -1.69
C GLN A 78 0.89 0.88 -3.09
N ILE A 79 1.97 0.19 -3.43
CA ILE A 79 2.16 -0.47 -4.71
C ILE A 79 1.97 -1.97 -4.51
N VAL A 80 1.24 -2.61 -5.41
CA VAL A 80 1.14 -4.08 -5.48
C VAL A 80 1.52 -4.53 -6.87
N MET A 81 2.41 -5.49 -6.97
CA MET A 81 2.92 -6.04 -8.23
C MET A 81 2.97 -7.57 -8.14
N GLY A 82 2.57 -8.24 -9.20
CA GLY A 82 2.62 -9.71 -9.31
C GLY A 82 1.80 -10.18 -10.49
N GLY A 83 2.06 -11.40 -10.97
CA GLY A 83 1.34 -11.95 -12.12
C GLY A 83 -0.15 -12.14 -11.88
N GLY A 84 -0.53 -12.54 -10.65
CA GLY A 84 -1.94 -12.64 -10.26
C GLY A 84 -2.62 -11.30 -9.93
N VAL A 85 -1.92 -10.16 -10.06
CA VAL A 85 -2.48 -8.83 -9.78
C VAL A 85 -3.08 -8.21 -11.03
N ARG A 86 -4.29 -7.70 -10.95
CA ARG A 86 -4.89 -6.85 -12.00
C ARG A 86 -4.19 -5.50 -12.02
N GLY A 87 -3.07 -5.40 -12.71
CA GLY A 87 -2.26 -4.20 -12.79
C GLY A 87 -2.88 -3.06 -13.59
N GLY A 88 -2.19 -1.90 -13.61
CA GLY A 88 -2.61 -0.72 -14.37
C GLY A 88 -3.84 -0.01 -13.79
N GLN A 89 -4.20 -0.24 -12.55
CA GLN A 89 -5.38 0.31 -11.90
C GLN A 89 -5.05 0.91 -10.53
N VAL A 90 -5.90 1.82 -10.08
CA VAL A 90 -5.89 2.34 -8.71
C VAL A 90 -7.03 1.69 -7.93
N TYR A 91 -6.69 1.05 -6.82
CA TYR A 91 -7.64 0.42 -5.92
C TYR A 91 -7.90 1.33 -4.71
N GLY A 92 -9.15 1.35 -4.24
CA GLY A 92 -9.60 2.31 -3.24
C GLY A 92 -10.16 3.57 -3.88
N ARG A 93 -10.46 4.55 -3.05
CA ARG A 93 -11.03 5.81 -3.51
C ARG A 93 -10.13 6.96 -3.08
N TYR A 94 -9.59 7.67 -4.06
CA TYR A 94 -8.82 8.87 -3.81
C TYR A 94 -9.74 9.99 -3.26
N PRO A 95 -9.44 10.60 -2.14
CA PRO A 95 -10.27 11.67 -1.60
C PRO A 95 -10.19 12.92 -2.45
N LYS A 96 -11.29 13.68 -2.53
CA LYS A 96 -11.23 15.03 -3.08
C LYS A 96 -10.34 15.89 -2.17
N LEU A 97 -9.25 16.42 -2.71
CA LEU A 97 -8.32 17.28 -1.96
C LEU A 97 -8.92 18.70 -1.79
N SER A 98 -9.64 18.89 -0.72
CA SER A 98 -10.28 20.15 -0.36
C SER A 98 -10.24 20.34 1.15
N PRO A 99 -9.95 21.55 1.64
CA PRO A 99 -10.03 21.84 3.09
C PRO A 99 -11.38 21.51 3.70
N LEU A 100 -12.46 21.58 2.90
CA LEU A 100 -13.84 21.31 3.32
C LEU A 100 -14.22 19.83 3.22
N ASN A 101 -13.30 18.94 2.79
CA ASN A 101 -13.60 17.52 2.74
C ASN A 101 -13.74 16.98 4.17
N PRO A 102 -14.84 16.26 4.51
CA PRO A 102 -15.04 15.69 5.84
C PRO A 102 -13.97 14.65 6.24
N LEU A 103 -13.19 14.14 5.29
CA LEU A 103 -12.05 13.26 5.56
C LEU A 103 -10.78 14.05 5.95
N ASN A 104 -10.77 15.37 5.78
CA ASN A 104 -9.68 16.23 6.24
C ASN A 104 -9.92 16.57 7.73
N ILE A 105 -9.10 16.01 8.60
CA ILE A 105 -9.19 16.20 10.05
C ILE A 105 -8.33 17.40 10.55
N GLY A 106 -7.86 18.22 9.64
CA GLY A 106 -7.03 19.39 9.90
C GLY A 106 -5.61 19.24 9.33
N ASN A 107 -4.97 20.35 9.05
CA ASN A 107 -3.59 20.42 8.53
C ASN A 107 -3.30 19.53 7.30
N GLY A 108 -4.32 19.27 6.47
CA GLY A 108 -4.15 18.40 5.31
C GLY A 108 -3.96 16.91 5.66
N VAL A 109 -4.28 16.51 6.88
CA VAL A 109 -4.31 15.10 7.27
C VAL A 109 -5.64 14.51 6.86
N TYR A 110 -5.60 13.55 5.94
CA TYR A 110 -6.80 12.88 5.42
C TYR A 110 -6.95 11.49 5.99
N VAL A 111 -8.16 11.17 6.43
CA VAL A 111 -8.53 9.80 6.81
C VAL A 111 -8.64 8.96 5.54
N PRO A 112 -7.87 7.86 5.39
CA PRO A 112 -7.93 7.01 4.21
C PRO A 112 -9.28 6.28 4.13
N THR A 113 -9.72 6.00 2.90
CA THR A 113 -10.96 5.26 2.63
C THR A 113 -10.79 3.76 2.64
N THR A 114 -9.56 3.29 2.70
CA THR A 114 -9.19 1.87 2.83
C THR A 114 -8.22 1.73 3.99
N SER A 115 -8.53 0.85 4.92
CA SER A 115 -7.64 0.58 6.06
C SER A 115 -6.51 -0.37 5.69
N ASN A 116 -5.42 -0.35 6.48
CA ASN A 116 -4.35 -1.33 6.37
C ASN A 116 -4.87 -2.77 6.53
N ASP A 117 -5.82 -2.99 7.45
CA ASP A 117 -6.40 -4.32 7.64
C ASP A 117 -7.15 -4.81 6.40
N GLN A 118 -7.83 -3.92 5.66
CA GLN A 118 -8.48 -4.27 4.39
C GLN A 118 -7.45 -4.60 3.30
N TYR A 119 -6.35 -3.86 3.27
CA TYR A 119 -5.24 -4.12 2.36
C TYR A 119 -4.58 -5.46 2.67
N PHE A 120 -4.20 -5.69 3.92
CA PHE A 120 -3.54 -6.93 4.35
C PHE A 120 -4.47 -8.14 4.28
N ALA A 121 -5.78 -7.98 4.46
CA ALA A 121 -6.72 -9.07 4.31
C ALA A 121 -6.69 -9.67 2.90
N LYS A 122 -6.57 -8.84 1.86
CA LYS A 122 -6.45 -9.30 0.48
C LYS A 122 -5.14 -10.07 0.24
N LEU A 123 -4.03 -9.56 0.77
CA LEU A 123 -2.73 -10.22 0.70
C LEU A 123 -2.75 -11.56 1.45
N ALA A 124 -3.35 -11.60 2.63
CA ALA A 124 -3.47 -12.81 3.44
C ALA A 124 -4.35 -13.87 2.76
N LEU A 125 -5.46 -13.48 2.14
CA LEU A 125 -6.31 -14.38 1.36
C LEU A 125 -5.54 -14.97 0.16
N TRP A 126 -4.80 -14.15 -0.58
CA TRP A 126 -3.94 -14.63 -1.66
C TRP A 126 -2.88 -15.60 -1.16
N LEU A 127 -2.25 -15.30 -0.02
CA LEU A 127 -1.28 -16.20 0.62
C LEU A 127 -1.93 -17.52 1.08
N GLY A 128 -3.28 -17.56 1.15
CA GLY A 128 -4.09 -18.74 1.45
C GLY A 128 -4.54 -18.84 2.90
N VAL A 129 -4.57 -17.73 3.62
CA VAL A 129 -5.29 -17.64 4.89
C VAL A 129 -6.79 -17.78 4.59
N PRO A 130 -7.49 -18.77 5.15
CA PRO A 130 -8.92 -18.90 4.89
C PRO A 130 -9.71 -17.71 5.46
N LEU A 131 -10.78 -17.33 4.77
CA LEU A 131 -11.60 -16.17 5.14
C LEU A 131 -12.09 -16.24 6.61
N SER A 132 -12.37 -17.45 7.09
CA SER A 132 -12.77 -17.69 8.48
C SER A 132 -11.69 -17.33 9.52
N LYS A 133 -10.43 -17.24 9.11
CA LYS A 133 -9.29 -16.92 9.98
C LYS A 133 -8.80 -15.46 9.82
N ILE A 134 -9.34 -14.68 8.90
CA ILE A 134 -8.91 -13.29 8.69
C ILE A 134 -9.06 -12.45 9.96
N ASN A 135 -10.16 -12.58 10.69
CA ASN A 135 -10.35 -11.84 11.94
C ASN A 135 -9.43 -12.30 13.09
N TYR A 136 -8.82 -13.46 12.98
CA TYR A 136 -7.81 -13.92 13.94
C TYR A 136 -6.44 -13.30 13.62
N VAL A 137 -6.09 -13.23 12.34
CA VAL A 137 -4.83 -12.65 11.87
C VAL A 137 -4.87 -11.12 11.92
N LEU A 138 -6.02 -10.52 11.61
CA LEU A 138 -6.26 -9.09 11.54
C LEU A 138 -7.47 -8.74 12.43
N PRO A 139 -7.29 -8.58 13.75
CA PRO A 139 -8.40 -8.41 14.69
C PRO A 139 -9.26 -7.19 14.42
N ASN A 140 -8.66 -6.08 13.96
CA ASN A 140 -9.36 -4.83 13.68
C ASN A 140 -10.15 -4.86 12.36
N PHE A 141 -9.93 -5.86 11.51
CA PHE A 141 -10.63 -6.00 10.23
C PHE A 141 -12.17 -5.97 10.39
N ARG A 142 -12.68 -6.44 11.54
CA ARG A 142 -14.11 -6.42 11.85
C ARG A 142 -14.72 -5.01 11.82
N ALA A 143 -13.95 -3.99 12.22
CA ALA A 143 -14.40 -2.60 12.24
C ALA A 143 -14.62 -2.03 10.83
N PHE A 144 -14.00 -2.64 9.80
CA PHE A 144 -14.03 -2.16 8.43
C PHE A 144 -14.89 -3.01 7.49
N LYS A 145 -15.54 -4.04 8.00
CA LYS A 145 -16.35 -4.98 7.20
C LYS A 145 -17.49 -4.32 6.43
N SER A 146 -18.10 -3.29 7.00
CA SER A 146 -19.26 -2.60 6.42
C SER A 146 -18.87 -1.55 5.37
N SER A 147 -17.63 -1.08 5.40
CA SER A 147 -17.14 -0.01 4.52
C SER A 147 -16.56 -0.52 3.19
N SER A 148 -16.42 -1.82 3.04
CA SER A 148 -15.88 -2.41 1.82
C SER A 148 -16.65 -3.64 1.41
N LYS A 149 -17.20 -3.57 0.25
CA LYS A 149 -17.41 -4.74 -0.57
C LYS A 149 -16.01 -5.30 -0.89
N LEU A 150 -15.51 -6.23 -0.07
CA LEU A 150 -14.29 -6.99 -0.38
C LEU A 150 -14.37 -7.63 -1.79
N GLY A 151 -15.57 -7.79 -2.34
CA GLY A 151 -15.82 -8.35 -3.66
C GLY A 151 -15.57 -7.40 -4.82
N ASP A 152 -15.82 -6.10 -4.67
CA ASP A 152 -15.78 -5.17 -5.81
C ASP A 152 -14.38 -4.59 -6.11
N GLN A 153 -13.38 -4.85 -5.28
CA GLN A 153 -12.05 -4.28 -5.42
C GLN A 153 -10.94 -5.30 -5.10
N SER A 154 -11.11 -6.54 -5.47
CA SER A 154 -9.98 -7.48 -5.44
C SER A 154 -8.96 -7.03 -6.47
N PHE A 155 -7.70 -6.80 -6.03
CA PHE A 155 -6.60 -6.55 -6.94
C PHE A 155 -5.96 -7.85 -7.47
N TYR A 156 -6.53 -9.01 -7.14
CA TYR A 156 -6.18 -10.29 -7.74
C TYR A 156 -7.18 -10.71 -8.83
N LEU A 157 -6.66 -11.45 -9.82
CA LEU A 157 -7.42 -12.07 -10.91
C LEU A 157 -8.35 -13.16 -10.38
#